data_808ab46bcec2bfd71f2333763829ead6
#
_entry.id   808ab46bcec2bfd71f2333763829ead6
#
_cell.length_a   1.000
_cell.length_b   1.000
_cell.length_c   1.000
_cell.angle_alpha   90.00
_cell.angle_beta   90.00
_cell.angle_gamma   90.00
#
_symmetry.space_group_name_H-M   'P 1'
#
loop_
_entity.id
_entity.type
_entity.pdbx_description
1 polymer ?
#
loop_
_entity_poly.entity_id
_entity_poly.type
_entity_poly.pdbx_seq_one_letter_code
_entity_poly.pdbx_strand_id
1 'polypeptide(L)'
;MKKVLYYLLLAVLIGVFAFSAYKIGSYLVEKHKSEQVTKAAEEFTTPVETDEEQTTKEPERISVDFDALRQQNGDVVAWLYGADTGLNYPVVQADDNDYYLYRLLDGSYNKNGTLFVDAACKADFSGRNT
;
A
#
# COMPACT_ATOMS: atom_id res chain seq x y z
N MET A 1 -31.14 28.66 32.54
CA MET A 1 -29.99 28.95 31.63
C MET A 1 -28.83 27.97 31.82
N LYS A 2 -28.29 27.74 33.02
CA LYS A 2 -27.09 26.84 33.22
C LYS A 2 -27.34 25.39 32.80
N LYS A 3 -28.54 24.83 33.01
CA LYS A 3 -28.88 23.44 32.60
C LYS A 3 -28.96 23.28 31.09
N VAL A 4 -29.49 24.28 30.38
CA VAL A 4 -29.60 24.25 28.91
C VAL A 4 -28.19 24.30 28.29
N LEU A 5 -27.32 25.16 28.80
CA LEU A 5 -25.92 25.24 28.35
C LEU A 5 -25.18 23.93 28.59
N TYR A 6 -25.42 23.27 29.75
CA TYR A 6 -24.83 21.96 30.05
C TYR A 6 -25.24 20.88 29.06
N TYR A 7 -26.54 20.76 28.75
CA TYR A 7 -27.03 19.77 27.79
C TYR A 7 -26.53 20.06 26.36
N LEU A 8 -26.40 21.34 26.00
CA LEU A 8 -25.88 21.73 24.71
C LEU A 8 -24.38 21.34 24.57
N LEU A 9 -23.59 21.61 25.61
CA LEU A 9 -22.19 21.18 25.66
C LEU A 9 -22.05 19.63 25.60
N LEU A 10 -22.90 18.93 26.33
CA LEU A 10 -22.93 17.47 26.33
C LEU A 10 -23.26 16.90 24.93
N ALA A 11 -24.24 17.50 24.25
CA ALA A 11 -24.62 17.09 22.89
C ALA A 11 -23.48 17.31 21.89
N VAL A 12 -22.78 18.46 21.99
CA VAL A 12 -21.60 18.73 21.17
C VAL A 12 -20.50 17.70 21.44
N LEU A 13 -20.22 17.39 22.70
CA LEU A 13 -19.23 16.39 23.09
C LEU A 13 -19.54 15.00 22.50
N ILE A 14 -20.80 14.56 22.63
CA ILE A 14 -21.24 13.29 22.05
C ILE A 14 -21.10 13.31 20.53
N GLY A 15 -21.44 14.42 19.86
CA GLY A 15 -21.27 14.57 18.42
C GLY A 15 -19.83 14.47 17.97
N VAL A 16 -18.89 15.10 18.67
CA VAL A 16 -17.46 15.01 18.40
C VAL A 16 -16.96 13.57 18.61
N PHE A 17 -17.39 12.90 19.68
CA PHE A 17 -17.01 11.51 19.93
C PHE A 17 -17.51 10.57 18.82
N ALA A 18 -18.78 10.69 18.42
CA ALA A 18 -19.36 9.88 17.37
C ALA A 18 -18.66 10.10 16.02
N PHE A 19 -18.35 11.36 15.69
CA PHE A 19 -17.61 11.71 14.48
C PHE A 19 -16.19 11.14 14.50
N SER A 20 -15.48 11.23 15.64
CA SER A 20 -14.13 10.67 15.79
C SER A 20 -14.13 9.15 15.67
N ALA A 21 -15.10 8.47 16.30
CA ALA A 21 -15.26 7.02 16.20
C ALA A 21 -15.53 6.58 14.75
N TYR A 22 -16.39 7.30 14.02
CA TYR A 22 -16.64 7.06 12.60
C TYR A 22 -15.37 7.19 11.75
N LYS A 23 -14.58 8.25 11.98
CA LYS A 23 -13.30 8.47 11.27
C LYS A 23 -12.29 7.37 11.52
N ILE A 24 -12.13 6.94 12.78
CA ILE A 24 -11.23 5.84 13.14
C ILE A 24 -11.71 4.54 12.50
N GLY A 25 -13.01 4.24 12.57
CA GLY A 25 -13.59 3.04 11.97
C GLY A 25 -13.35 2.99 10.45
N SER A 26 -13.61 4.09 9.74
CA SER A 26 -13.37 4.16 8.29
C SER A 26 -11.89 3.98 7.93
N TYR A 27 -10.98 4.56 8.71
CA TYR A 27 -9.54 4.39 8.52
C TYR A 27 -9.10 2.93 8.70
N LEU A 28 -9.59 2.25 9.73
CA LEU A 28 -9.26 0.83 9.98
C LEU A 28 -9.75 -0.09 8.85
N VAL A 29 -10.94 0.17 8.32
CA VAL A 29 -11.48 -0.60 7.18
C VAL A 29 -10.64 -0.38 5.93
N GLU A 30 -10.28 0.87 5.61
CA GLU A 30 -9.42 1.19 4.46
C GLU A 30 -8.04 0.57 4.60
N LYS A 31 -7.44 0.62 5.81
CA LYS A 31 -6.15 -0.01 6.11
C LYS A 31 -6.21 -1.53 5.91
N HIS A 32 -7.23 -2.19 6.48
CA HIS A 32 -7.39 -3.64 6.37
C HIS A 32 -7.56 -4.09 4.92
N LYS A 33 -8.32 -3.34 4.12
CA LYS A 33 -8.48 -3.63 2.69
C LYS A 33 -7.16 -3.49 1.94
N SER A 34 -6.37 -2.44 2.21
CA SER A 34 -5.05 -2.24 1.62
C SER A 34 -4.12 -3.41 1.94
N GLU A 35 -4.08 -3.85 3.20
CA GLU A 35 -3.27 -4.99 3.63
C GLU A 35 -3.69 -6.30 2.94
N GLN A 36 -4.99 -6.53 2.74
CA GLN A 36 -5.48 -7.73 2.05
C GLN A 36 -5.04 -7.75 0.58
N VAL A 37 -5.15 -6.63 -0.14
CA VAL A 37 -4.74 -6.55 -1.55
C VAL A 37 -3.23 -6.72 -1.68
N THR A 38 -2.44 -6.14 -0.79
CA THR A 38 -0.99 -6.32 -0.78
C THR A 38 -0.61 -7.77 -0.49
N LYS A 39 -1.23 -8.41 0.51
CA LYS A 39 -0.98 -9.83 0.83
C LYS A 39 -1.35 -10.77 -0.30
N ALA A 40 -2.43 -10.49 -1.03
CA ALA A 40 -2.77 -11.28 -2.21
C ALA A 40 -1.70 -11.16 -3.31
N ALA A 41 -1.07 -10.00 -3.45
CA ALA A 41 0.06 -9.82 -4.36
C ALA A 41 1.34 -10.52 -3.87
N GLU A 42 1.53 -10.65 -2.54
CA GLU A 42 2.68 -11.38 -1.96
C GLU A 42 2.66 -12.89 -2.28
N GLU A 43 1.51 -13.46 -2.62
CA GLU A 43 1.41 -14.87 -3.06
C GLU A 43 2.23 -15.15 -4.34
N PHE A 44 2.56 -14.12 -5.13
CA PHE A 44 3.43 -14.21 -6.31
C PHE A 44 4.92 -14.03 -6.00
N THR A 45 5.30 -13.96 -4.73
CA THR A 45 6.69 -13.89 -4.29
C THR A 45 7.11 -15.19 -3.62
N THR A 46 8.32 -15.66 -3.93
CA THR A 46 8.92 -16.82 -3.28
C THR A 46 10.29 -16.45 -2.72
N PRO A 47 10.60 -16.84 -1.46
CA PRO A 47 11.95 -16.70 -0.96
C PRO A 47 12.93 -17.49 -1.85
N VAL A 48 14.06 -16.91 -2.18
CA VAL A 48 15.14 -17.62 -2.87
C VAL A 48 16.00 -18.28 -1.81
N GLU A 49 15.94 -19.62 -1.72
CA GLU A 49 16.87 -20.39 -0.90
C GLU A 49 18.28 -20.24 -1.52
N THR A 50 19.15 -19.55 -0.81
CA THR A 50 20.57 -19.44 -1.19
C THR A 50 21.26 -20.67 -0.62
N ASP A 51 21.85 -21.51 -1.48
CA ASP A 51 22.67 -22.65 -1.06
C ASP A 51 23.77 -22.15 -0.07
N GLU A 52 23.82 -22.80 1.09
CA GLU A 52 24.69 -22.45 2.24
C GLU A 52 26.18 -22.69 1.95
N GLU A 53 26.80 -21.99 1.00
CA GLU A 53 28.26 -22.08 0.81
C GLU A 53 28.98 -20.75 0.51
N GLN A 54 28.41 -19.61 0.89
CA GLN A 54 29.20 -18.36 0.85
C GLN A 54 29.01 -17.55 2.12
N THR A 55 30.09 -17.47 2.89
CA THR A 55 30.31 -16.73 4.15
C THR A 55 30.30 -15.19 3.92
N THR A 56 29.31 -14.70 3.23
CA THR A 56 29.03 -13.26 3.15
C THR A 56 27.52 -13.13 3.36
N LYS A 57 27.11 -12.34 4.36
CA LYS A 57 25.73 -12.08 4.71
C LYS A 57 25.05 -11.33 3.55
N GLU A 58 24.73 -12.06 2.48
CA GLU A 58 23.95 -11.51 1.37
C GLU A 58 22.53 -11.24 1.87
N PRO A 59 21.92 -10.10 1.54
CA PRO A 59 20.56 -9.81 1.94
C PRO A 59 19.63 -10.87 1.35
N GLU A 60 18.68 -11.33 2.17
CA GLU A 60 17.63 -12.25 1.74
C GLU A 60 16.95 -11.71 0.47
N ARG A 61 16.90 -12.55 -0.56
CA ARG A 61 16.33 -12.21 -1.86
C ARG A 61 15.00 -12.94 -2.06
N ILE A 62 14.08 -12.30 -2.76
CA ILE A 62 12.84 -12.93 -3.20
C ILE A 62 12.82 -13.03 -4.72
N SER A 63 12.15 -14.04 -5.23
CA SER A 63 11.78 -14.14 -6.63
C SER A 63 10.33 -13.70 -6.78
N VAL A 64 10.03 -12.89 -7.80
CA VAL A 64 8.70 -12.36 -8.07
C VAL A 64 8.23 -12.83 -9.44
N ASP A 65 7.05 -13.45 -9.49
CA ASP A 65 6.39 -13.83 -10.75
C ASP A 65 5.67 -12.60 -11.35
N PHE A 66 6.42 -11.79 -12.09
CA PHE A 66 5.87 -10.60 -12.75
C PHE A 66 4.87 -10.93 -13.86
N ASP A 67 4.95 -12.09 -14.48
CA ASP A 67 4.00 -12.47 -15.53
C ASP A 67 2.62 -12.76 -14.95
N ALA A 68 2.58 -13.47 -13.83
CA ALA A 68 1.33 -13.72 -13.10
C ALA A 68 0.76 -12.41 -12.49
N LEU A 69 1.60 -11.55 -11.91
CA LEU A 69 1.17 -10.24 -11.40
C LEU A 69 0.59 -9.34 -12.49
N ARG A 70 1.21 -9.29 -13.67
CA ARG A 70 0.73 -8.48 -14.81
C ARG A 70 -0.57 -9.01 -15.42
N GLN A 71 -0.90 -10.27 -15.23
CA GLN A 71 -2.22 -10.80 -15.59
C GLN A 71 -3.33 -10.22 -14.68
N GLN A 72 -3.01 -9.87 -13.44
CA GLN A 72 -3.95 -9.20 -12.53
C GLN A 72 -3.99 -7.69 -12.75
N ASN A 73 -2.81 -7.08 -12.90
CA ASN A 73 -2.68 -5.65 -13.17
C ASN A 73 -1.46 -5.41 -14.08
N GLY A 74 -1.72 -5.01 -15.31
CA GLY A 74 -0.69 -4.73 -16.34
C GLY A 74 0.26 -3.58 -15.99
N ASP A 75 -0.11 -2.73 -15.04
CA ASP A 75 0.68 -1.57 -14.61
C ASP A 75 1.80 -1.94 -13.64
N VAL A 76 1.93 -3.20 -13.24
CA VAL A 76 3.03 -3.65 -12.35
C VAL A 76 4.36 -3.59 -13.10
N VAL A 77 5.27 -2.75 -12.59
CA VAL A 77 6.61 -2.52 -13.19
C VAL A 77 7.74 -3.00 -12.30
N ALA A 78 7.55 -3.05 -10.97
CA ALA A 78 8.59 -3.43 -10.02
C ALA A 78 8.01 -4.02 -8.74
N TRP A 79 8.89 -4.50 -7.88
CA TRP A 79 8.60 -4.94 -6.52
C TRP A 79 9.61 -4.32 -5.55
N LEU A 80 9.13 -3.70 -4.48
CA LEU A 80 9.97 -3.15 -3.43
C LEU A 80 10.03 -4.13 -2.26
N TYR A 81 11.22 -4.68 -2.01
CA TYR A 81 11.47 -5.62 -0.93
C TYR A 81 12.62 -5.16 -0.04
N GLY A 82 12.48 -5.36 1.27
CA GLY A 82 13.52 -5.11 2.24
C GLY A 82 13.43 -6.08 3.40
N ALA A 83 14.35 -7.05 3.47
CA ALA A 83 14.33 -8.19 4.39
C ALA A 83 14.09 -7.82 5.85
N ASP A 84 14.78 -6.80 6.37
CA ASP A 84 14.69 -6.41 7.78
C ASP A 84 13.79 -5.19 8.04
N THR A 85 13.08 -4.71 7.02
CA THR A 85 12.33 -3.44 7.10
C THR A 85 10.82 -3.61 7.07
N GLY A 86 10.33 -4.80 6.75
CA GLY A 86 8.91 -5.06 6.50
C GLY A 86 8.39 -4.46 5.20
N LEU A 87 9.28 -3.99 4.32
CA LEU A 87 8.92 -3.53 2.98
C LEU A 87 8.71 -4.75 2.07
N ASN A 88 7.51 -4.92 1.56
CA ASN A 88 7.13 -6.01 0.66
C ASN A 88 5.92 -5.58 -0.18
N TYR A 89 6.15 -4.77 -1.21
CA TYR A 89 5.09 -4.07 -1.93
C TYR A 89 5.27 -4.11 -3.44
N PRO A 90 4.19 -4.35 -4.21
CA PRO A 90 4.18 -4.14 -5.64
C PRO A 90 4.32 -2.64 -5.95
N VAL A 91 5.00 -2.33 -7.04
CA VAL A 91 5.17 -0.98 -7.57
C VAL A 91 4.56 -0.93 -8.96
N VAL A 92 3.70 0.05 -9.18
CA VAL A 92 2.93 0.22 -10.43
C VAL A 92 3.34 1.50 -11.16
N GLN A 93 2.98 1.61 -12.44
CA GLN A 93 3.09 2.85 -13.21
C GLN A 93 1.87 3.01 -14.10
N ALA A 94 1.15 4.12 -13.94
CA ALA A 94 0.04 4.52 -14.81
C ALA A 94 0.47 5.61 -15.79
N ASP A 95 -0.46 6.03 -16.65
CA ASP A 95 -0.25 7.13 -17.59
C ASP A 95 -0.17 8.51 -16.91
N ASP A 96 -0.59 8.60 -15.65
CA ASP A 96 -0.54 9.81 -14.84
C ASP A 96 -0.11 9.50 -13.39
N ASN A 97 0.20 10.56 -12.62
CA ASN A 97 0.64 10.46 -11.24
C ASN A 97 -0.51 10.52 -10.22
N ASP A 98 -1.77 10.61 -10.65
CA ASP A 98 -2.93 10.77 -9.78
C ASP A 98 -3.69 9.46 -9.58
N TYR A 99 -3.64 8.56 -10.55
CA TYR A 99 -4.45 7.34 -10.56
C TYR A 99 -4.23 6.48 -9.33
N TYR A 100 -2.97 6.14 -9.00
CA TYR A 100 -2.62 5.27 -7.88
C TYR A 100 -2.48 5.97 -6.53
N LEU A 101 -2.65 7.30 -6.46
CA LEU A 101 -2.73 8.02 -5.19
C LEU A 101 -3.91 7.54 -4.32
N TYR A 102 -4.99 7.10 -4.98
CA TYR A 102 -6.23 6.70 -4.30
C TYR A 102 -6.78 5.36 -4.80
N ARG A 103 -5.93 4.51 -5.35
CA ARG A 103 -6.32 3.17 -5.83
C ARG A 103 -5.35 2.11 -5.38
N LEU A 104 -5.90 0.95 -5.01
CA LEU A 104 -5.12 -0.25 -4.73
C LEU A 104 -4.75 -0.96 -6.03
N LEU A 105 -3.92 -2.00 -5.91
CA LEU A 105 -3.47 -2.84 -7.03
C LEU A 105 -4.64 -3.45 -7.81
N ASP A 106 -5.75 -3.77 -7.15
CA ASP A 106 -6.99 -4.28 -7.75
C ASP A 106 -7.86 -3.20 -8.43
N GLY A 107 -7.38 -1.95 -8.49
CA GLY A 107 -8.08 -0.80 -9.04
C GLY A 107 -9.16 -0.21 -8.11
N SER A 108 -9.42 -0.79 -6.95
CA SER A 108 -10.42 -0.29 -6.02
C SER A 108 -9.98 0.99 -5.32
N TYR A 109 -10.94 1.90 -5.06
CA TYR A 109 -10.66 3.13 -4.34
C TYR A 109 -10.21 2.88 -2.90
N ASN A 110 -9.10 3.50 -2.51
CA ASN A 110 -8.58 3.51 -1.14
C ASN A 110 -7.66 4.72 -0.95
N LYS A 111 -7.75 5.38 0.20
CA LYS A 111 -6.92 6.57 0.49
C LYS A 111 -5.44 6.26 0.70
N ASN A 112 -5.08 5.01 0.96
CA ASN A 112 -3.68 4.61 1.10
C ASN A 112 -2.95 4.54 -0.25
N GLY A 113 -3.69 4.34 -1.36
CA GLY A 113 -3.10 4.18 -2.68
C GLY A 113 -2.21 2.96 -2.83
N THR A 114 -1.43 2.94 -3.90
CA THR A 114 -0.39 1.93 -4.19
C THR A 114 0.91 2.65 -4.47
N LEU A 115 2.05 2.06 -4.16
CA LEU A 115 3.35 2.60 -4.55
C LEU A 115 3.45 2.67 -6.07
N PHE A 116 3.83 3.83 -6.61
CA PHE A 116 3.92 4.02 -8.05
C PHE A 116 5.19 4.77 -8.45
N VAL A 117 5.61 4.55 -9.69
CA VAL A 117 6.68 5.29 -10.36
C VAL A 117 6.06 6.45 -11.11
N ASP A 118 6.74 7.60 -11.10
CA ASP A 118 6.33 8.79 -11.86
C ASP A 118 6.09 8.44 -13.32
N ALA A 119 4.95 8.89 -13.88
CA ALA A 119 4.54 8.61 -15.25
C ALA A 119 5.55 9.10 -16.31
N ALA A 120 6.38 10.12 -15.98
CA ALA A 120 7.43 10.62 -16.84
C ALA A 120 8.70 9.75 -16.84
N CYS A 121 8.82 8.82 -15.89
CA CYS A 121 9.95 7.88 -15.83
C CYS A 121 9.75 6.71 -16.80
N LYS A 122 10.87 6.08 -17.19
CA LYS A 122 10.78 4.86 -17.98
C LYS A 122 10.51 3.65 -17.09
N ALA A 123 9.57 2.80 -17.51
CA ALA A 123 9.18 1.59 -16.78
C ALA A 123 10.34 0.57 -16.58
N ASP A 124 11.37 0.65 -17.44
CA ASP A 124 12.57 -0.19 -17.35
C ASP A 124 13.67 0.39 -16.45
N PHE A 125 13.40 1.49 -15.78
CA PHE A 125 14.33 2.21 -14.90
C PHE A 125 15.65 2.62 -15.57
N SER A 126 15.73 2.66 -16.91
CA SER A 126 16.92 3.08 -17.65
C SER A 126 17.10 4.60 -17.72
N GLY A 127 16.16 5.36 -17.18
CA GLY A 127 16.16 6.82 -17.18
C GLY A 127 17.10 7.40 -16.11
N ARG A 128 17.53 8.66 -16.32
CA ARG A 128 18.41 9.38 -15.40
C ARG A 128 17.72 9.85 -14.12
N ASN A 129 16.39 9.85 -14.08
CA ASN A 129 15.53 10.36 -13.01
C ASN A 129 14.63 9.28 -12.40
N THR A 130 15.07 8.05 -12.42
CA THR A 130 14.42 6.94 -11.73
C THR A 130 14.93 6.81 -10.32
#